data_8dbcef5587ec3b6183e80eaa0b639924
#
_entry.id   8dbcef5587ec3b6183e80eaa0b639924
#
_cell.length_a   1.000
_cell.length_b   1.000
_cell.length_c   1.000
_cell.angle_alpha   90.00
_cell.angle_beta   90.00
_cell.angle_gamma   90.00
#
_symmetry.space_group_name_H-M   'P 1'
#
loop_
_entity.id
_entity.type
_entity.pdbx_description
1 polymer ?
#
loop_
_entity_poly.entity_id
_entity_poly.type
_entity_poly.pdbx_seq_one_letter_code
_entity_poly.pdbx_strand_id
1 'polypeptide(L)'
;MLATLLVALVAIIHLAILVLEMFLWEAPAGRRAFNLSADFARESRVLAANQGLYNGFLAAGLAWGLWLGAPGVQVVIFFLACVLAAGIFGALTASRKILYIQALPALLALLAVVAQA
;
A
#
# COMPACT_ATOMS: atom_id res chain seq x y z
N MET A 1 -10.78 15.82 -8.72
CA MET A 1 -9.78 16.26 -7.72
C MET A 1 -9.75 15.35 -6.48
N LEU A 2 -10.91 15.05 -5.88
CA LEU A 2 -10.95 14.16 -4.72
C LEU A 2 -10.37 12.78 -5.03
N ALA A 3 -10.75 12.21 -6.17
CA ALA A 3 -10.22 10.92 -6.58
C ALA A 3 -8.70 10.95 -6.70
N THR A 4 -8.15 11.98 -7.34
CA THR A 4 -6.70 12.13 -7.49
C THR A 4 -6.00 12.20 -6.14
N LEU A 5 -6.56 12.96 -5.20
CA LEU A 5 -5.98 13.08 -3.86
C LEU A 5 -6.02 11.75 -3.11
N LEU A 6 -7.12 11.00 -3.22
CA LEU A 6 -7.23 9.70 -2.56
C LEU A 6 -6.28 8.67 -3.16
N VAL A 7 -6.14 8.65 -4.48
CA VAL A 7 -5.18 7.76 -5.14
C VAL A 7 -3.74 8.10 -4.75
N ALA A 8 -3.42 9.40 -4.72
CA ALA A 8 -2.10 9.85 -4.27
C ALA A 8 -1.82 9.45 -2.83
N LEU A 9 -2.84 9.54 -1.96
CA LEU A 9 -2.70 9.11 -0.57
C LEU A 9 -2.37 7.61 -0.48
N VAL A 10 -3.08 6.77 -1.25
CA VAL A 10 -2.80 5.33 -1.28
C VAL A 10 -1.38 5.06 -1.75
N ALA A 11 -0.93 5.77 -2.80
CA ALA A 11 0.45 5.64 -3.29
C ALA A 11 1.47 6.02 -2.22
N ILE A 12 1.24 7.12 -1.51
CA ILE A 12 2.14 7.59 -0.44
C ILE A 12 2.18 6.60 0.71
N ILE A 13 1.03 6.04 1.10
CA ILE A 13 0.98 5.00 2.14
C ILE A 13 1.87 3.82 1.76
N HIS A 14 1.80 3.38 0.50
CA HIS A 14 2.60 2.23 0.05
C HIS A 14 4.09 2.55 -0.06
N LEU A 15 4.45 3.80 -0.38
CA LEU A 15 5.86 4.24 -0.30
C LEU A 15 6.35 4.26 1.14
N ALA A 16 5.52 4.69 2.08
CA ALA A 16 5.88 4.65 3.50
C ALA A 16 6.08 3.21 3.98
N ILE A 17 5.21 2.29 3.56
CA ILE A 17 5.36 0.87 3.88
C ILE A 17 6.65 0.32 3.27
N LEU A 18 6.98 0.69 2.02
CA LEU A 18 8.24 0.30 1.40
C LEU A 18 9.44 0.72 2.26
N VAL A 19 9.45 1.96 2.73
CA VAL A 19 10.56 2.46 3.56
C VAL A 19 10.67 1.65 4.85
N LEU A 20 9.54 1.38 5.51
CA LEU A 20 9.53 0.59 6.73
C LEU A 20 10.01 -0.85 6.48
N GLU A 21 9.57 -1.46 5.40
CA GLU A 21 9.87 -2.86 5.12
C GLU A 21 11.27 -3.09 4.55
N MET A 22 11.78 -2.16 3.75
CA MET A 22 13.09 -2.33 3.13
C MET A 22 14.24 -1.75 3.94
N PHE A 23 14.00 -0.66 4.66
CA PHE A 23 15.09 0.08 5.29
C PHE A 23 14.98 0.19 6.80
N LEU A 24 13.79 0.07 7.38
CA LEU A 24 13.57 0.30 8.80
C LEU A 24 12.97 -0.90 9.53
N TRP A 25 12.99 -2.09 8.90
CA TRP A 25 12.33 -3.27 9.46
C TRP A 25 12.85 -3.63 10.85
N GLU A 26 14.18 -3.61 11.04
CA GLU A 26 14.81 -3.90 12.33
C GLU A 26 14.95 -2.65 13.21
N ALA A 27 14.71 -1.47 12.66
CA ALA A 27 14.79 -0.21 13.41
C ALA A 27 13.57 -0.05 14.33
N PRO A 28 13.66 0.82 15.37
CA PRO A 28 12.52 1.04 16.26
C PRO A 28 11.22 1.42 15.53
N ALA A 29 11.30 2.24 14.48
CA ALA A 29 10.11 2.66 13.73
C ALA A 29 9.41 1.48 13.07
N GLY A 30 10.14 0.61 12.39
CA GLY A 30 9.57 -0.55 11.72
C GLY A 30 9.04 -1.57 12.72
N ARG A 31 9.81 -1.85 13.77
CA ARG A 31 9.40 -2.79 14.81
C ARG A 31 8.13 -2.34 15.51
N ARG A 32 8.01 -1.03 15.76
CA ARG A 32 6.82 -0.47 16.40
C ARG A 32 5.61 -0.51 15.47
N ALA A 33 5.82 -0.16 14.20
CA ALA A 33 4.73 -0.13 13.22
C ALA A 33 4.10 -1.51 13.00
N PHE A 34 4.92 -2.57 13.00
CA PHE A 34 4.47 -3.93 12.73
C PHE A 34 4.44 -4.81 13.96
N ASN A 35 4.70 -4.25 15.15
CA ASN A 35 4.68 -4.98 16.42
C ASN A 35 5.62 -6.20 16.39
N LEU A 36 6.88 -5.98 16.05
CA LEU A 36 7.88 -7.04 15.88
C LEU A 36 8.84 -7.11 17.04
N SER A 37 9.19 -8.35 17.45
CA SER A 37 10.35 -8.57 18.30
C SER A 37 11.63 -8.36 17.49
N ALA A 38 12.75 -8.09 18.18
CA ALA A 38 14.04 -7.93 17.51
C ALA A 38 14.43 -9.19 16.74
N ASP A 39 14.18 -10.36 17.33
CA ASP A 39 14.55 -11.64 16.72
C ASP A 39 13.71 -11.91 15.46
N PHE A 40 12.41 -11.72 15.54
CA PHE A 40 11.55 -11.93 14.38
C PHE A 40 11.86 -10.95 13.25
N ALA A 41 12.12 -9.69 13.59
CA ALA A 41 12.50 -8.70 12.58
C ALA A 41 13.77 -9.12 11.86
N ARG A 42 14.78 -9.59 12.60
CA ARG A 42 16.04 -10.04 12.01
C ARG A 42 15.82 -11.26 11.11
N GLU A 43 15.05 -12.23 11.55
CA GLU A 43 14.81 -13.47 10.80
C GLU A 43 13.99 -13.24 9.55
N SER A 44 13.08 -12.28 9.57
CA SER A 44 12.14 -12.01 8.45
C SER A 44 12.57 -10.86 7.55
N ARG A 45 13.74 -10.25 7.77
CA ARG A 45 14.13 -9.02 7.07
C ARG A 45 14.18 -9.16 5.54
N VAL A 46 14.60 -10.32 5.03
CA VAL A 46 14.68 -10.53 3.58
C VAL A 46 13.27 -10.62 2.99
N LEU A 47 12.38 -11.34 3.66
CA LEU A 47 10.98 -11.41 3.22
C LEU A 47 10.33 -10.02 3.26
N ALA A 48 10.60 -9.26 4.32
CA ALA A 48 10.06 -7.91 4.44
C ALA A 48 10.60 -6.98 3.34
N ALA A 49 11.87 -7.08 3.01
CA ALA A 49 12.46 -6.26 1.94
C ALA A 49 11.79 -6.57 0.59
N ASN A 50 11.56 -7.85 0.29
CA ASN A 50 10.85 -8.23 -0.93
C ASN A 50 9.42 -7.71 -0.93
N GLN A 51 8.74 -7.79 0.20
CA GLN A 51 7.39 -7.24 0.35
C GLN A 51 7.38 -5.73 0.12
N GLY A 52 8.37 -5.03 0.66
CA GLY A 52 8.51 -3.58 0.45
C GLY A 52 8.70 -3.23 -1.02
N LEU A 53 9.48 -4.03 -1.74
CA LEU A 53 9.65 -3.82 -3.17
C LEU A 53 8.31 -3.93 -3.91
N TYR A 54 7.50 -4.94 -3.58
CA TYR A 54 6.17 -5.09 -4.19
C TYR A 54 5.25 -3.92 -3.84
N ASN A 55 5.34 -3.40 -2.64
CA ASN A 55 4.59 -2.19 -2.27
C ASN A 55 5.04 -0.99 -3.11
N GLY A 56 6.32 -0.94 -3.46
CA GLY A 56 6.84 0.05 -4.38
C GLY A 56 6.24 -0.07 -5.78
N PHE A 57 6.04 -1.29 -6.28
CA PHE A 57 5.40 -1.51 -7.56
C PHE A 57 3.95 -1.01 -7.55
N LEU A 58 3.24 -1.22 -6.46
CA LEU A 58 1.87 -0.71 -6.33
C LEU A 58 1.84 0.82 -6.36
N ALA A 59 2.74 1.45 -5.60
CA ALA A 59 2.86 2.90 -5.60
C ALA A 59 3.24 3.45 -6.97
N ALA A 60 4.19 2.81 -7.64
CA ALA A 60 4.62 3.21 -8.97
C ALA A 60 3.50 3.08 -10.00
N GLY A 61 2.72 2.00 -9.92
CA GLY A 61 1.58 1.80 -10.81
C GLY A 61 0.50 2.86 -10.62
N LEU A 62 0.20 3.21 -9.38
CA LEU A 62 -0.76 4.28 -9.09
C LEU A 62 -0.26 5.63 -9.58
N ALA A 63 1.01 5.94 -9.36
CA ALA A 63 1.62 7.17 -9.84
C ALA A 63 1.61 7.24 -11.36
N TRP A 64 1.90 6.14 -12.02
CA TRP A 64 1.85 6.06 -13.48
C TRP A 64 0.44 6.29 -14.01
N GLY A 65 -0.55 5.67 -13.38
CA GLY A 65 -1.95 5.89 -13.78
C GLY A 65 -2.38 7.35 -13.62
N LEU A 66 -1.97 7.99 -12.52
CA LEU A 66 -2.25 9.42 -12.33
C LEU A 66 -1.54 10.29 -13.37
N TRP A 67 -0.29 9.95 -13.69
CA TRP A 67 0.49 10.71 -14.66
C TRP A 67 -0.13 10.66 -16.06
N LEU A 68 -0.76 9.53 -16.43
CA LEU A 68 -1.43 9.39 -17.70
C LEU A 68 -2.71 10.23 -17.81
N GLY A 69 -3.26 10.67 -16.69
CA GLY A 69 -4.52 11.42 -16.68
C GLY A 69 -5.71 10.56 -17.04
N ALA A 70 -6.63 11.09 -17.86
CA ALA A 70 -7.85 10.36 -18.22
C ALA A 70 -7.57 8.98 -18.85
N PRO A 71 -6.59 8.81 -19.76
CA PRO A 71 -6.27 7.47 -20.26
C PRO A 71 -5.78 6.49 -19.22
N GLY A 72 -5.34 6.97 -18.07
CA GLY A 72 -4.79 6.14 -17.00
C GLY A 72 -5.83 5.60 -16.02
N VAL A 73 -7.11 5.90 -16.19
CA VAL A 73 -8.15 5.50 -15.22
C VAL A 73 -8.18 3.99 -15.02
N GLN A 74 -8.07 3.20 -16.09
CA GLN A 74 -8.08 1.74 -15.96
C GLN A 74 -6.84 1.22 -15.22
N VAL A 75 -5.68 1.86 -15.41
CA VAL A 75 -4.46 1.51 -14.69
C VAL A 75 -4.67 1.77 -13.20
N VAL A 76 -5.20 2.93 -12.84
CA VAL A 76 -5.50 3.28 -11.45
C VAL A 76 -6.47 2.27 -10.84
N ILE A 77 -7.56 1.95 -11.53
CA ILE A 77 -8.55 0.98 -11.05
C ILE A 77 -7.90 -0.38 -10.81
N PHE A 78 -7.07 -0.84 -11.72
CA PHE A 78 -6.39 -2.13 -11.56
C PHE A 78 -5.53 -2.16 -10.29
N PHE A 79 -4.69 -1.14 -10.11
CA PHE A 79 -3.80 -1.11 -8.94
C PHE A 79 -4.55 -0.90 -7.64
N LEU A 80 -5.61 -0.10 -7.64
CA LEU A 80 -6.46 0.04 -6.45
C LEU A 80 -7.16 -1.28 -6.10
N ALA A 81 -7.60 -2.01 -7.10
CA ALA A 81 -8.20 -3.33 -6.88
C ALA A 81 -7.18 -4.30 -6.28
N CYS A 82 -5.93 -4.26 -6.75
CA CYS A 82 -4.84 -5.05 -6.18
C CYS A 82 -4.58 -4.68 -4.72
N VAL A 83 -4.53 -3.39 -4.42
CA VAL A 83 -4.33 -2.91 -3.04
C VAL A 83 -5.49 -3.35 -2.14
N LEU A 84 -6.71 -3.22 -2.63
CA LEU A 84 -7.90 -3.62 -1.86
C LEU A 84 -7.87 -5.12 -1.57
N ALA A 85 -7.59 -5.93 -2.59
CA ALA A 85 -7.51 -7.38 -2.41
C ALA A 85 -6.40 -7.76 -1.43
N ALA A 86 -5.22 -7.17 -1.55
CA ALA A 86 -4.11 -7.41 -0.65
C ALA A 86 -4.45 -6.96 0.78
N GLY A 87 -5.14 -5.82 0.91
CA GLY A 87 -5.55 -5.30 2.21
C GLY A 87 -6.57 -6.19 2.90
N ILE A 88 -7.53 -6.70 2.16
CA ILE A 88 -8.53 -7.64 2.71
C ILE A 88 -7.84 -8.93 3.14
N PHE A 89 -7.01 -9.50 2.29
CA PHE A 89 -6.29 -10.73 2.61
C PHE A 89 -5.38 -10.55 3.83
N GLY A 90 -4.65 -9.44 3.87
CA GLY A 90 -3.78 -9.14 5.00
C GLY A 90 -4.56 -8.93 6.30
N ALA A 91 -5.73 -8.30 6.24
CA ALA A 91 -6.58 -8.12 7.41
C ALA A 91 -7.09 -9.44 7.95
N LEU A 92 -7.38 -10.40 7.07
CA LEU A 92 -7.89 -11.72 7.46
C LEU A 92 -6.80 -12.64 7.98
N THR A 93 -5.57 -12.49 7.50
CA THR A 93 -4.49 -13.45 7.78
C THR A 93 -3.39 -12.92 8.70
N ALA A 94 -3.19 -11.62 8.76
CA ALA A 94 -2.09 -11.03 9.53
C ALA A 94 -2.56 -10.11 10.65
N SER A 95 -3.18 -8.96 10.32
CA SER A 95 -3.54 -7.96 11.30
C SER A 95 -4.75 -7.15 10.84
N ARG A 96 -5.71 -6.96 11.74
CA ARG A 96 -6.89 -6.12 11.49
C ARG A 96 -6.50 -4.66 11.19
N LYS A 97 -5.35 -4.21 11.68
CA LYS A 97 -4.82 -2.89 11.40
C LYS A 97 -4.69 -2.62 9.89
N ILE A 98 -4.38 -3.65 9.11
CA ILE A 98 -4.24 -3.54 7.66
C ILE A 98 -5.55 -3.14 7.00
N LEU A 99 -6.69 -3.53 7.58
CA LEU A 99 -8.00 -3.11 7.08
C LEU A 99 -8.12 -1.59 7.03
N TYR A 100 -7.65 -0.91 8.06
CA TYR A 100 -7.77 0.55 8.18
C TYR A 100 -6.70 1.30 7.41
N ILE A 101 -5.51 0.74 7.30
CA ILE A 101 -4.37 1.44 6.67
C ILE A 101 -4.33 1.21 5.16
N GLN A 102 -4.75 0.04 4.71
CA GLN A 102 -4.61 -0.36 3.31
C GLN A 102 -5.95 -0.54 2.61
N ALA A 103 -6.82 -1.41 3.13
CA ALA A 103 -8.07 -1.74 2.47
C ALA A 103 -9.05 -0.57 2.42
N LEU A 104 -9.24 0.13 3.53
CA LEU A 104 -10.20 1.23 3.60
C LEU A 104 -9.80 2.41 2.69
N PRO A 105 -8.55 2.92 2.74
CA PRO A 105 -8.17 3.98 1.81
C PRO A 105 -8.29 3.57 0.35
N ALA A 106 -7.95 2.32 0.02
CA ALA A 106 -8.06 1.83 -1.36
C ALA A 106 -9.52 1.75 -1.81
N LEU A 107 -10.40 1.31 -0.93
CA LEU A 107 -11.84 1.26 -1.24
C LEU A 107 -12.40 2.66 -1.49
N LEU A 108 -12.08 3.62 -0.62
CA LEU A 108 -12.54 5.00 -0.78
C LEU A 108 -12.03 5.61 -2.09
N ALA A 109 -10.74 5.37 -2.40
CA ALA A 109 -10.15 5.85 -3.64
C ALA A 109 -10.82 5.21 -4.85
N LEU A 110 -11.08 3.92 -4.80
CA LEU A 110 -11.71 3.17 -5.90
C LEU A 110 -13.13 3.68 -6.17
N LEU A 111 -13.92 3.89 -5.10
CA LEU A 111 -15.26 4.43 -5.24
C LEU A 111 -15.24 5.83 -5.85
N ALA A 112 -14.30 6.68 -5.43
CA ALA A 112 -14.17 8.03 -5.97
C ALA A 112 -13.77 8.02 -7.44
N VAL A 113 -12.84 7.14 -7.84
CA VAL A 113 -12.39 7.03 -9.24
C VAL A 113 -13.56 6.54 -10.11
N VAL A 114 -14.27 5.52 -9.68
CA VAL A 114 -15.40 4.98 -10.44
C VAL A 114 -16.52 6.00 -10.57
N ALA A 115 -16.80 6.77 -9.52
CA ALA A 115 -17.84 7.80 -9.55
C ALA A 115 -17.50 8.95 -10.50
N GLN A 116 -16.23 9.19 -10.77
CA GLN A 116 -15.79 10.27 -11.66
C GLN A 116 -15.48 9.79 -13.08
N ALA A 117 -15.50 8.50 -13.30
CA ALA A 117 -15.16 7.91 -14.59
C ALA A 117 -16.29 7.96 -15.63
#